data_1cc56e00db63961d01a3421c3c5829e1
#
_entry.id   1cc56e00db63961d01a3421c3c5829e1
#
_cell.length_a   1.000
_cell.length_b   1.000
_cell.length_c   1.000
_cell.angle_alpha   90.00
_cell.angle_beta   90.00
_cell.angle_gamma   90.00
#
_symmetry.space_group_name_H-M   'P 1'
#
loop_
_entity.id
_entity.type
_entity.pdbx_description
1 polymer ?
#
loop_
_entity_poly.entity_id
_entity_poly.type
_entity_poly.pdbx_seq_one_letter_code
_entity_poly.pdbx_strand_id
1 'polypeptide(L)'
;MSTEDNKGIIRRYFDEVFNQGKVNVIDEIIAENVLGHDATSREPKKGFENVKQVIILFHTAFPDAQYPLFDLLADGDKVVARWGLRGTHRGTFMGVAPTEKSVNVTGIIIYRLENQKIVEYWGNFDTLGMMQQLGAIPA
;
A
#
# COMPACT_ATOMS: atom_id res chain seq x y z
N MET A 1 2.66 21.43 -10.75
CA MET A 1 2.33 21.03 -9.38
C MET A 1 3.57 21.07 -8.52
N SER A 2 3.42 21.49 -7.28
CA SER A 2 4.54 21.52 -6.36
C SER A 2 4.76 20.14 -5.72
N THR A 3 5.96 19.96 -5.16
CA THR A 3 6.26 18.76 -4.37
C THR A 3 5.35 18.67 -3.14
N GLU A 4 4.96 19.80 -2.56
CA GLU A 4 4.04 19.83 -1.42
C GLU A 4 2.64 19.37 -1.82
N ASP A 5 2.16 19.75 -2.99
CA ASP A 5 0.88 19.28 -3.51
C ASP A 5 0.89 17.76 -3.69
N ASN A 6 1.98 17.24 -4.26
CA ASN A 6 2.14 15.81 -4.49
C ASN A 6 2.19 15.04 -3.17
N LYS A 7 2.91 15.56 -2.17
CA LYS A 7 2.92 14.96 -0.82
C LYS A 7 1.53 14.95 -0.21
N GLY A 8 0.76 16.02 -0.41
CA GLY A 8 -0.62 16.11 0.10
C GLY A 8 -1.51 15.01 -0.45
N ILE A 9 -1.36 14.68 -1.73
CA ILE A 9 -2.09 13.58 -2.36
C ILE A 9 -1.73 12.24 -1.71
N ILE A 10 -0.45 12.00 -1.46
CA ILE A 10 0.00 10.75 -0.83
C ILE A 10 -0.45 10.68 0.63
N ARG A 11 -0.41 11.78 1.39
CA ARG A 11 -0.97 11.81 2.76
C ARG A 11 -2.44 11.45 2.75
N ARG A 12 -3.21 12.00 1.81
CA ARG A 12 -4.63 11.67 1.66
C ARG A 12 -4.83 10.20 1.36
N TYR A 13 -4.00 9.62 0.50
CA TYR A 13 -4.06 8.21 0.15
C TYR A 13 -3.87 7.32 1.38
N PHE A 14 -2.84 7.58 2.18
CA PHE A 14 -2.62 6.79 3.40
C PHE A 14 -3.71 7.01 4.44
N ASP A 15 -4.16 8.24 4.63
CA ASP A 15 -5.17 8.57 5.64
C ASP A 15 -6.55 8.00 5.27
N GLU A 16 -7.04 8.29 4.08
CA GLU A 16 -8.40 7.95 3.70
C GLU A 16 -8.53 6.54 3.13
N VAL A 17 -7.58 6.08 2.33
CA VAL A 17 -7.66 4.77 1.68
C VAL A 17 -7.07 3.68 2.56
N PHE A 18 -5.79 3.81 2.94
CA PHE A 18 -5.15 2.77 3.76
C PHE A 18 -5.78 2.69 5.15
N ASN A 19 -5.89 3.80 5.87
CA ASN A 19 -6.35 3.79 7.26
C ASN A 19 -7.87 3.75 7.42
N GLN A 20 -8.62 4.37 6.52
CA GLN A 20 -10.08 4.43 6.63
C GLN A 20 -10.81 3.49 5.67
N GLY A 21 -10.11 2.89 4.72
CA GLY A 21 -10.70 1.94 3.77
C GLY A 21 -11.62 2.57 2.74
N LYS A 22 -11.50 3.88 2.49
CA LYS A 22 -12.34 4.61 1.55
C LYS A 22 -11.88 4.34 0.10
N VAL A 23 -12.25 3.20 -0.44
CA VAL A 23 -11.82 2.74 -1.75
C VAL A 23 -12.22 3.70 -2.87
N ASN A 24 -13.34 4.41 -2.70
CA ASN A 24 -13.84 5.39 -3.68
C ASN A 24 -12.86 6.54 -3.93
N VAL A 25 -12.03 6.88 -2.94
CA VAL A 25 -11.04 7.95 -3.06
C VAL A 25 -9.99 7.61 -4.13
N ILE A 26 -9.76 6.33 -4.38
CA ILE A 26 -8.83 5.87 -5.41
C ILE A 26 -9.18 6.49 -6.78
N ASP A 27 -10.47 6.58 -7.12
CA ASP A 27 -10.91 7.16 -8.39
C ASP A 27 -10.51 8.63 -8.54
N GLU A 28 -10.34 9.33 -7.43
CA GLU A 28 -10.00 10.76 -7.42
C GLU A 28 -8.50 11.01 -7.50
N ILE A 29 -7.67 10.13 -6.93
CA ILE A 29 -6.23 10.38 -6.76
C ILE A 29 -5.33 9.44 -7.55
N ILE A 30 -5.87 8.38 -8.14
CA ILE A 30 -5.09 7.42 -8.94
C ILE A 30 -5.63 7.39 -10.35
N ALA A 31 -4.74 7.44 -11.34
CA ALA A 31 -5.13 7.34 -12.74
C ALA A 31 -5.74 5.97 -13.04
N GLU A 32 -6.77 5.94 -13.86
CA GLU A 32 -7.46 4.69 -14.22
C GLU A 32 -6.50 3.64 -14.78
N ASN A 33 -5.49 4.07 -15.54
CA ASN A 33 -4.50 3.20 -16.18
C ASN A 33 -3.17 3.14 -15.43
N VAL A 34 -3.18 3.40 -14.13
CA VAL A 34 -1.97 3.40 -13.29
C VAL A 34 -1.16 2.12 -13.49
N LEU A 35 0.17 2.27 -13.49
CA LEU A 35 1.09 1.14 -13.64
C LEU A 35 1.77 0.87 -12.31
N GLY A 36 1.56 -0.32 -11.76
CA GLY A 36 2.12 -0.70 -10.46
C GLY A 36 3.18 -1.78 -10.57
N HIS A 37 4.29 -1.57 -9.88
CA HIS A 37 5.39 -2.51 -9.79
C HIS A 37 5.54 -2.93 -8.33
N ASP A 38 5.44 -4.23 -8.07
CA ASP A 38 5.66 -4.76 -6.72
C ASP A 38 6.51 -6.03 -6.78
N ALA A 39 7.01 -6.45 -5.61
CA ALA A 39 7.93 -7.59 -5.52
C ALA A 39 7.25 -8.93 -5.76
N THR A 40 5.92 -8.99 -5.80
CA THR A 40 5.17 -10.24 -5.95
C THR A 40 4.96 -10.65 -7.41
N SER A 41 5.26 -9.75 -8.35
CA SER A 41 5.04 -9.99 -9.78
C SER A 41 6.19 -9.41 -10.60
N ARG A 42 6.64 -10.17 -11.61
CA ARG A 42 7.65 -9.69 -12.57
C ARG A 42 7.05 -8.69 -13.55
N GLU A 43 5.78 -8.90 -13.90
CA GLU A 43 5.08 -8.01 -14.82
C GLU A 43 4.40 -6.89 -14.04
N PRO A 44 4.48 -5.64 -14.51
CA PRO A 44 3.73 -4.57 -13.88
C PRO A 44 2.23 -4.82 -14.03
N LYS A 45 1.48 -4.43 -13.00
CA LYS A 45 0.02 -4.53 -13.00
C LYS A 45 -0.56 -3.21 -13.47
N LYS A 46 -1.51 -3.26 -14.40
CA LYS A 46 -2.13 -2.06 -14.96
C LYS A 46 -3.54 -1.88 -14.44
N GLY A 47 -3.87 -0.65 -14.07
CA GLY A 47 -5.23 -0.25 -13.73
C GLY A 47 -5.48 -0.11 -12.23
N PHE A 48 -6.29 0.90 -11.87
CA PHE A 48 -6.61 1.16 -10.46
C PHE A 48 -7.54 0.10 -9.85
N GLU A 49 -8.20 -0.73 -10.65
CA GLU A 49 -8.97 -1.84 -10.11
C GLU A 49 -8.08 -2.84 -9.36
N ASN A 50 -6.84 -3.05 -9.83
CA ASN A 50 -5.88 -3.88 -9.11
C ASN A 50 -5.51 -3.27 -7.75
N VAL A 51 -5.38 -1.95 -7.69
CA VAL A 51 -5.11 -1.24 -6.44
C VAL A 51 -6.26 -1.42 -5.46
N LYS A 52 -7.51 -1.28 -5.94
CA LYS A 52 -8.70 -1.47 -5.11
C LYS A 52 -8.74 -2.89 -4.54
N GLN A 53 -8.45 -3.90 -5.35
CA GLN A 53 -8.44 -5.30 -4.90
C GLN A 53 -7.40 -5.54 -3.81
N VAL A 54 -6.21 -4.94 -3.94
CA VAL A 54 -5.15 -5.07 -2.92
C VAL A 54 -5.59 -4.42 -1.62
N ILE A 55 -6.17 -3.23 -1.67
CA ILE A 55 -6.66 -2.54 -0.46
C ILE A 55 -7.74 -3.37 0.23
N ILE A 56 -8.69 -3.92 -0.53
CA ILE A 56 -9.75 -4.78 0.02
C ILE A 56 -9.14 -6.03 0.65
N LEU A 57 -8.16 -6.65 0.00
CA LEU A 57 -7.47 -7.83 0.53
C LEU A 57 -6.83 -7.53 1.89
N PHE A 58 -6.08 -6.43 2.01
CA PHE A 58 -5.43 -6.08 3.27
C PHE A 58 -6.45 -5.77 4.37
N HIS A 59 -7.53 -5.07 4.06
CA HIS A 59 -8.58 -4.76 5.03
C HIS A 59 -9.35 -6.01 5.47
N THR A 60 -9.52 -6.98 4.59
CA THR A 60 -10.14 -8.26 4.93
C THR A 60 -9.22 -9.11 5.80
N ALA A 61 -7.94 -9.16 5.43
CA ALA A 61 -6.96 -9.98 6.15
C ALA A 61 -6.60 -9.39 7.52
N PHE A 62 -6.54 -8.06 7.62
CA PHE A 62 -6.14 -7.33 8.83
C PHE A 62 -7.16 -6.22 9.13
N PRO A 63 -8.36 -6.57 9.62
CA PRO A 63 -9.45 -5.59 9.78
C PRO A 63 -9.18 -4.50 10.81
N ASP A 64 -8.27 -4.75 11.77
CA ASP A 64 -7.86 -3.78 12.78
C ASP A 64 -6.58 -3.04 12.40
N ALA A 65 -6.11 -3.16 11.18
CA ALA A 65 -4.79 -2.65 10.79
C ALA A 65 -4.70 -1.13 10.85
N GLN A 66 -3.52 -0.69 11.25
CA GLN A 66 -3.08 0.70 11.14
C GLN A 66 -1.92 0.76 10.16
N TYR A 67 -1.90 1.81 9.36
CA TYR A 67 -0.89 2.03 8.33
C TYR A 67 -0.18 3.36 8.59
N PRO A 68 0.78 3.37 9.53
CA PRO A 68 1.52 4.60 9.82
C PRO A 68 2.39 5.03 8.65
N LEU A 69 2.44 6.33 8.41
CA LEU A 69 3.31 6.94 7.41
C LEU A 69 4.47 7.58 8.17
N PHE A 70 5.66 6.99 8.07
CA PHE A 70 6.81 7.41 8.86
C PHE A 70 7.58 8.56 8.22
N ASP A 71 7.80 8.48 6.91
CA ASP A 71 8.54 9.49 6.16
C ASP A 71 7.87 9.74 4.83
N LEU A 72 7.92 10.98 4.38
CA LEU A 72 7.38 11.40 3.10
C LEU A 72 8.33 12.41 2.48
N LEU A 73 8.99 12.01 1.40
CA LEU A 73 9.96 12.82 0.69
C LEU A 73 9.49 13.02 -0.74
N ALA A 74 9.75 14.17 -1.31
CA ALA A 74 9.36 14.45 -2.69
C ALA A 74 10.48 15.11 -3.46
N ASP A 75 10.63 14.72 -4.72
CA ASP A 75 11.58 15.29 -5.65
C ASP A 75 10.97 15.24 -7.06
N GLY A 76 10.77 16.40 -7.67
CA GLY A 76 10.13 16.51 -8.97
C GLY A 76 8.71 15.93 -8.94
N ASP A 77 8.43 14.99 -9.82
CA ASP A 77 7.12 14.33 -9.93
C ASP A 77 7.00 13.07 -9.07
N LYS A 78 7.99 12.78 -8.22
CA LYS A 78 8.02 11.58 -7.40
C LYS A 78 7.90 11.88 -5.92
N VAL A 79 7.18 10.99 -5.22
CA VAL A 79 7.06 11.03 -3.77
C VAL A 79 7.45 9.66 -3.23
N VAL A 80 8.32 9.66 -2.21
CA VAL A 80 8.74 8.44 -1.52
C VAL A 80 8.04 8.38 -0.18
N ALA A 81 7.36 7.28 0.09
CA ALA A 81 6.66 7.03 1.35
C ALA A 81 7.28 5.82 2.06
N ARG A 82 7.77 6.02 3.27
CA ARG A 82 8.13 4.91 4.16
C ARG A 82 6.98 4.72 5.15
N TRP A 83 6.43 3.53 5.16
CA TRP A 83 5.17 3.24 5.84
C TRP A 83 5.24 1.93 6.60
N GLY A 84 4.18 1.61 7.34
CA GLY A 84 4.08 0.34 8.05
C GLY A 84 2.70 -0.23 8.00
N LEU A 85 2.60 -1.48 8.43
CA LEU A 85 1.34 -2.18 8.65
C LEU A 85 1.43 -2.84 10.02
N ARG A 86 0.47 -2.54 10.89
CA ARG A 86 0.31 -3.19 12.20
C ARG A 86 -1.11 -3.66 12.32
N GLY A 87 -1.30 -4.96 12.57
CA GLY A 87 -2.65 -5.50 12.69
C GLY A 87 -2.64 -6.96 13.10
N THR A 88 -3.85 -7.53 13.20
CA THR A 88 -4.07 -8.92 13.56
C THR A 88 -4.58 -9.69 12.36
N HIS A 89 -3.98 -10.84 12.09
CA HIS A 89 -4.33 -11.69 10.95
C HIS A 89 -5.64 -12.43 11.21
N ARG A 90 -6.72 -11.93 10.65
CA ARG A 90 -8.08 -12.46 10.84
C ARG A 90 -8.79 -12.89 9.57
N GLY A 91 -8.17 -12.70 8.43
CA GLY A 91 -8.65 -13.16 7.12
C GLY A 91 -7.53 -13.82 6.33
N THR A 92 -7.88 -14.66 5.36
CA THR A 92 -6.89 -15.34 4.52
C THR A 92 -6.01 -14.32 3.81
N PHE A 93 -4.69 -14.51 3.86
CA PHE A 93 -3.72 -13.65 3.22
C PHE A 93 -2.64 -14.49 2.53
N MET A 94 -2.47 -14.31 1.22
CA MET A 94 -1.49 -15.03 0.40
C MET A 94 -1.54 -16.55 0.64
N GLY A 95 -2.75 -17.11 0.70
CA GLY A 95 -2.96 -18.54 0.93
C GLY A 95 -2.84 -18.99 2.38
N VAL A 96 -2.56 -18.10 3.32
CA VAL A 96 -2.45 -18.43 4.75
C VAL A 96 -3.78 -18.16 5.42
N ALA A 97 -4.38 -19.23 6.01
CA ALA A 97 -5.62 -19.10 6.77
C ALA A 97 -5.40 -18.23 8.03
N PRO A 98 -6.44 -17.60 8.57
CA PRO A 98 -6.31 -16.74 9.75
C PRO A 98 -5.57 -17.40 10.91
N THR A 99 -4.54 -16.73 11.42
CA THR A 99 -3.70 -17.24 12.51
C THR A 99 -3.98 -16.54 13.84
N GLU A 100 -4.70 -15.42 13.85
CA GLU A 100 -4.90 -14.53 15.01
C GLU A 100 -3.59 -13.93 15.53
N LYS A 101 -2.50 -14.02 14.76
CA LYS A 101 -1.21 -13.46 15.15
C LYS A 101 -1.11 -12.00 14.75
N SER A 102 -0.38 -11.22 15.54
CA SER A 102 -0.09 -9.83 15.25
C SER A 102 1.05 -9.74 14.25
N VAL A 103 0.94 -8.78 13.32
CA VAL A 103 2.01 -8.45 12.38
C VAL A 103 2.42 -6.99 12.57
N ASN A 104 3.69 -6.73 12.34
CA ASN A 104 4.24 -5.37 12.35
C ASN A 104 5.39 -5.35 11.35
N VAL A 105 5.11 -4.81 10.17
CA VAL A 105 6.07 -4.78 9.06
C VAL A 105 6.14 -3.39 8.46
N THR A 106 7.20 -3.12 7.69
CA THR A 106 7.40 -1.83 7.04
C THR A 106 7.58 -2.02 5.54
N GLY A 107 7.43 -0.92 4.81
CA GLY A 107 7.64 -0.89 3.38
C GLY A 107 8.01 0.50 2.90
N ILE A 108 8.44 0.56 1.65
CA ILE A 108 8.77 1.81 0.98
C ILE A 108 8.12 1.76 -0.39
N ILE A 109 7.44 2.84 -0.77
CA ILE A 109 6.82 2.99 -2.07
C ILE A 109 7.28 4.30 -2.68
N ILE A 110 7.62 4.28 -3.96
CA ILE A 110 7.85 5.48 -4.77
C ILE A 110 6.62 5.65 -5.65
N TYR A 111 6.02 6.84 -5.61
CA TYR A 111 4.89 7.22 -6.44
C TYR A 111 5.32 8.27 -7.46
N ARG A 112 4.89 8.11 -8.71
CA ARG A 112 5.05 9.14 -9.73
C ARG A 112 3.67 9.73 -10.03
N LEU A 113 3.59 11.06 -10.02
CA LEU A 113 2.33 11.78 -10.20
C LEU A 113 2.37 12.65 -11.45
N GLU A 114 1.23 12.74 -12.13
CA GLU A 114 0.97 13.66 -13.24
C GLU A 114 -0.44 14.22 -13.07
N ASN A 115 -0.58 15.53 -13.22
CA ASN A 115 -1.88 16.20 -13.15
C ASN A 115 -2.68 15.82 -11.91
N GLN A 116 -2.01 15.80 -10.74
CA GLN A 116 -2.60 15.52 -9.43
C GLN A 116 -3.13 14.10 -9.28
N LYS A 117 -2.60 13.17 -10.07
CA LYS A 117 -2.96 11.75 -9.97
C LYS A 117 -1.69 10.90 -9.96
N ILE A 118 -1.76 9.81 -9.20
CA ILE A 118 -0.72 8.78 -9.20
C ILE A 118 -0.85 8.02 -10.52
N VAL A 119 0.22 8.01 -11.33
CA VAL A 119 0.24 7.35 -12.64
C VAL A 119 1.11 6.09 -12.63
N GLU A 120 2.03 5.99 -11.69
CA GLU A 120 2.93 4.83 -11.57
C GLU A 120 3.45 4.74 -10.16
N TYR A 121 3.72 3.52 -9.67
CA TYR A 121 4.35 3.32 -8.37
C TYR A 121 5.23 2.07 -8.37
N TRP A 122 6.23 2.09 -7.48
CA TRP A 122 7.14 0.98 -7.21
C TRP A 122 7.10 0.73 -5.72
N GLY A 123 6.66 -0.45 -5.32
CA GLY A 123 6.49 -0.76 -3.91
C GLY A 123 7.22 -2.01 -3.48
N ASN A 124 7.84 -1.95 -2.32
CA ASN A 124 8.42 -3.10 -1.65
C ASN A 124 8.03 -3.03 -0.18
N PHE A 125 7.56 -4.15 0.36
CA PHE A 125 7.36 -4.25 1.80
C PHE A 125 7.90 -5.59 2.28
N ASP A 126 8.08 -5.71 3.60
CA ASP A 126 8.73 -6.87 4.21
C ASP A 126 7.81 -8.10 4.21
N THR A 127 7.61 -8.69 3.04
CA THR A 127 6.79 -9.90 2.88
C THR A 127 7.40 -11.08 3.66
N LEU A 128 8.73 -11.23 3.63
CA LEU A 128 9.41 -12.29 4.37
C LEU A 128 9.13 -12.17 5.86
N GLY A 129 9.32 -10.98 6.43
CA GLY A 129 9.05 -10.72 7.84
C GLY A 129 7.60 -11.00 8.20
N MET A 130 6.66 -10.61 7.33
CA MET A 130 5.24 -10.89 7.54
C MET A 130 4.98 -12.41 7.60
N MET A 131 5.48 -13.16 6.64
CA MET A 131 5.27 -14.61 6.62
C MET A 131 5.90 -15.31 7.81
N GLN A 132 7.04 -14.83 8.29
CA GLN A 132 7.66 -15.33 9.52
C GLN A 132 6.78 -15.02 10.74
N GLN A 133 6.27 -13.80 10.85
CA GLN A 133 5.40 -13.40 11.96
C GLN A 133 4.09 -14.18 11.98
N LEU A 134 3.56 -14.54 10.81
CA LEU A 134 2.37 -15.38 10.70
C LEU A 134 2.66 -16.85 10.99
N GLY A 135 3.92 -17.25 11.05
CA GLY A 135 4.32 -18.63 11.23
C GLY A 135 4.18 -19.48 9.96
N ALA A 136 4.00 -18.85 8.80
CA ALA A 136 3.88 -19.56 7.52
C ALA A 136 5.22 -20.10 7.03
N ILE A 137 6.31 -19.46 7.46
CA ILE A 137 7.69 -19.91 7.19
C ILE A 137 8.53 -19.76 8.47
N PRO A 138 9.65 -20.49 8.59
CA PRO A 138 10.52 -20.40 9.77
C PRO A 138 11.11 -18.99 9.94
N ALA A 139 11.22 -18.58 11.20
CA ALA A 139 11.85 -17.31 11.54
C ALA A 139 13.38 -17.41 11.52
#